data_72d1e4df21f56f82d8e182c4393a6b43
#
_entry.id   72d1e4df21f56f82d8e182c4393a6b43
#
_cell.length_a   1.000
_cell.length_b   1.000
_cell.length_c   1.000
_cell.angle_alpha   90.00
_cell.angle_beta   90.00
_cell.angle_gamma   90.00
#
_symmetry.space_group_name_H-M   'P 1'
#
loop_
_entity.id
_entity.type
_entity.pdbx_description
1 polymer ?
#
loop_
_entity_poly.entity_id
_entity_poly.type
_entity_poly.pdbx_seq_one_letter_code
_entity_poly.pdbx_strand_id
1 'polypeptide(L)'
;MALLVRKISRGKWPEEICELSSLAGDAISDIRTFDNSLSVWLVDSEDEIGAAMLALSASSKTESIEGITIVWIPVEKIEAKSILVKSDCPGDTIVSDLTGTHRDLSEITFKSLGILAEIIMDELIRQKHYKRFKRIEVRDALVKAYNDRRISEEKCTPKLLEEIKKAVKNQSPHS
;
A
#
# COMPACT_ATOMS: atom_id res chain seq x y z
N MET A 1 -9.21 -1.10 -15.64
CA MET A 1 -10.13 -0.74 -14.53
C MET A 1 -9.25 -0.21 -13.41
N ALA A 2 -9.49 1.02 -12.98
CA ALA A 2 -8.68 1.66 -11.94
C ALA A 2 -8.88 1.00 -10.56
N LEU A 3 -7.80 0.85 -9.83
CA LEU A 3 -7.76 0.14 -8.55
C LEU A 3 -7.13 1.02 -7.47
N LEU A 4 -7.67 0.96 -6.28
CA LEU A 4 -7.11 1.57 -5.08
C LEU A 4 -6.38 0.49 -4.27
N VAL A 5 -5.11 0.70 -4.00
CA VAL A 5 -4.23 -0.26 -3.34
C VAL A 5 -3.93 0.19 -1.91
N ARG A 6 -4.05 -0.74 -0.97
CA ARG A 6 -3.78 -0.50 0.45
C ARG A 6 -2.87 -1.59 1.02
N LYS A 7 -1.94 -1.19 1.89
CA LYS A 7 -1.17 -2.12 2.73
C LYS A 7 -2.05 -2.67 3.84
N ILE A 8 -1.98 -3.97 4.07
CA ILE A 8 -2.70 -4.66 5.14
C ILE A 8 -1.79 -5.69 5.84
N SER A 9 -2.21 -6.11 7.01
CA SER A 9 -1.62 -7.20 7.76
C SER A 9 -2.53 -8.42 7.65
N ARG A 10 -2.36 -9.25 6.60
CA ARG A 10 -3.29 -10.34 6.24
C ARG A 10 -3.74 -11.20 7.44
N GLY A 11 -2.86 -11.47 8.40
CA GLY A 11 -3.17 -12.28 9.58
C GLY A 11 -4.15 -11.64 10.57
N LYS A 12 -4.49 -10.34 10.41
CA LYS A 12 -5.52 -9.65 11.21
C LYS A 12 -6.92 -9.81 10.61
N TRP A 13 -7.02 -10.20 9.35
CA TRP A 13 -8.27 -10.38 8.63
C TRP A 13 -8.71 -11.83 8.64
N PRO A 14 -10.02 -12.10 8.68
CA PRO A 14 -10.53 -13.47 8.74
C PRO A 14 -10.21 -14.26 7.47
N GLU A 15 -10.24 -15.57 7.56
CA GLU A 15 -10.08 -16.48 6.41
C GLU A 15 -11.39 -16.71 5.66
N GLU A 16 -12.52 -16.53 6.35
CA GLU A 16 -13.88 -16.67 5.82
C GLU A 16 -14.66 -15.38 6.07
N ILE A 17 -15.66 -15.11 5.23
CA ILE A 17 -16.57 -13.97 5.42
C ILE A 17 -17.28 -14.12 6.76
N CYS A 18 -17.26 -13.07 7.54
CA CYS A 18 -17.98 -12.97 8.80
C CYS A 18 -18.80 -11.68 8.87
N GLU A 19 -19.70 -11.62 9.84
CA GLU A 19 -20.40 -10.36 10.16
C GLU A 19 -19.39 -9.32 10.70
N LEU A 20 -19.62 -8.05 10.40
CA LEU A 20 -18.76 -6.96 10.86
C LEU A 20 -18.60 -6.94 12.39
N SER A 21 -19.66 -7.30 13.12
CA SER A 21 -19.66 -7.45 14.57
C SER A 21 -18.68 -8.51 15.11
N SER A 22 -18.31 -9.47 14.26
CA SER A 22 -17.38 -10.55 14.58
C SER A 22 -15.96 -10.30 14.05
N LEU A 23 -15.74 -9.19 13.30
CA LEU A 23 -14.43 -8.82 12.82
C LEU A 23 -13.52 -8.44 13.98
N ALA A 24 -12.33 -9.04 14.03
CA ALA A 24 -11.34 -8.71 15.05
C ALA A 24 -10.97 -7.22 15.02
N GLY A 25 -10.95 -6.57 16.18
CA GLY A 25 -10.61 -5.15 16.29
C GLY A 25 -9.24 -4.80 15.69
N ASP A 26 -8.31 -5.75 15.68
CA ASP A 26 -6.97 -5.57 15.08
C ASP A 26 -7.01 -5.34 13.56
N ALA A 27 -8.02 -5.85 12.84
CA ALA A 27 -8.20 -5.59 11.41
C ALA A 27 -8.45 -4.10 11.14
N ILE A 28 -9.15 -3.41 12.04
CA ILE A 28 -9.43 -1.98 11.93
C ILE A 28 -8.15 -1.13 11.96
N SER A 29 -7.08 -1.62 12.57
CA SER A 29 -5.80 -0.90 12.57
C SER A 29 -5.19 -0.72 11.17
N ASP A 30 -5.52 -1.59 10.21
CA ASP A 30 -5.07 -1.47 8.82
C ASP A 30 -5.82 -0.39 8.03
N ILE A 31 -7.04 -0.01 8.52
CA ILE A 31 -7.87 1.06 7.96
C ILE A 31 -7.98 2.26 8.91
N ARG A 32 -6.99 2.42 9.79
CA ARG A 32 -6.91 3.59 10.66
C ARG A 32 -6.84 4.87 9.85
N THR A 33 -7.74 5.79 10.15
CA THR A 33 -7.80 7.12 9.53
C THR A 33 -6.95 8.13 10.29
N PHE A 34 -6.52 9.17 9.60
CA PHE A 34 -6.01 10.42 10.15
C PHE A 34 -6.83 11.57 9.54
N ASP A 35 -7.34 12.47 10.37
CA ASP A 35 -8.24 13.56 9.95
C ASP A 35 -9.41 13.07 9.07
N ASN A 36 -10.02 11.95 9.47
CA ASN A 36 -11.11 11.29 8.73
C ASN A 36 -10.73 10.91 7.28
N SER A 37 -9.45 10.73 6.99
CA SER A 37 -8.93 10.30 5.70
C SER A 37 -8.16 9.00 5.81
N LEU A 38 -8.24 8.17 4.77
CA LEU A 38 -7.49 6.92 4.63
C LEU A 38 -6.69 6.94 3.34
N SER A 39 -5.38 6.91 3.46
CA SER A 39 -4.45 6.90 2.32
C SER A 39 -4.49 5.59 1.55
N VAL A 40 -4.58 5.68 0.24
CA VAL A 40 -4.54 4.58 -0.73
C VAL A 40 -3.73 4.99 -1.95
N TRP A 41 -3.36 4.06 -2.80
CA TRP A 41 -2.59 4.32 -4.01
C TRP A 41 -3.37 3.87 -5.23
N LEU A 42 -3.50 4.76 -6.22
CA LEU A 42 -4.22 4.49 -7.46
C LEU A 42 -3.30 3.83 -8.48
N VAL A 43 -3.80 2.79 -9.14
CA VAL A 43 -3.20 2.18 -10.33
C VAL A 43 -4.28 1.95 -11.39
N ASP A 44 -3.91 1.97 -12.65
CA ASP A 44 -4.87 1.86 -13.75
C ASP A 44 -5.24 0.41 -14.06
N SER A 45 -4.40 -0.55 -13.63
CA SER A 45 -4.63 -1.98 -13.83
C SER A 45 -3.88 -2.84 -12.81
N GLU A 46 -4.19 -4.14 -12.80
CA GLU A 46 -3.46 -5.11 -11.96
C GLU A 46 -1.98 -5.25 -12.35
N ASP A 47 -1.62 -4.98 -13.58
CA ASP A 47 -0.22 -5.03 -14.03
C ASP A 47 0.66 -3.97 -13.32
N GLU A 48 0.04 -2.90 -12.81
CA GLU A 48 0.72 -1.81 -12.11
C GLU A 48 0.76 -1.98 -10.59
N ILE A 49 0.21 -3.06 -10.05
CA ILE A 49 0.23 -3.34 -8.59
C ILE A 49 1.65 -3.32 -8.02
N GLY A 50 2.65 -3.69 -8.83
CA GLY A 50 4.06 -3.57 -8.45
C GLY A 50 4.51 -2.13 -8.16
N ALA A 51 3.96 -1.14 -8.86
CA ALA A 51 4.24 0.28 -8.59
C ALA A 51 3.62 0.72 -7.25
N ALA A 52 2.37 0.36 -6.99
CA ALA A 52 1.74 0.64 -5.70
C ALA A 52 2.46 -0.07 -4.53
N MET A 53 2.89 -1.33 -4.72
CA MET A 53 3.72 -2.04 -3.74
C MET A 53 5.00 -1.25 -3.43
N LEU A 54 5.70 -0.77 -4.46
CA LEU A 54 6.93 -0.01 -4.30
C LEU A 54 6.67 1.30 -3.53
N ALA A 55 5.60 2.04 -3.88
CA ALA A 55 5.22 3.26 -3.17
C ALA A 55 4.89 3.02 -1.69
N LEU A 56 4.17 1.93 -1.39
CA LEU A 56 3.73 1.56 -0.03
C LEU A 56 4.85 0.94 0.83
N SER A 57 5.91 0.42 0.21
CA SER A 57 6.99 -0.27 0.91
C SER A 57 8.02 0.67 1.53
N ALA A 58 8.10 1.92 1.06
CA ALA A 58 9.12 2.87 1.50
C ALA A 58 8.60 4.31 1.55
N SER A 59 8.25 4.76 2.75
CA SER A 59 7.93 6.17 3.08
C SER A 59 9.14 6.87 3.69
N SER A 60 9.00 8.18 3.92
CA SER A 60 10.01 8.99 4.62
C SER A 60 10.32 8.52 6.05
N LYS A 61 9.51 7.63 6.61
CA LYS A 61 9.65 7.07 7.98
C LYS A 61 10.09 5.61 7.99
N THR A 62 10.26 5.00 6.83
CA THR A 62 10.66 3.58 6.73
C THR A 62 12.13 3.43 7.10
N GLU A 63 12.43 2.52 8.04
CA GLU A 63 13.80 2.30 8.53
C GLU A 63 14.45 1.01 7.96
N SER A 64 13.65 0.07 7.46
CA SER A 64 14.14 -1.22 6.97
C SER A 64 13.31 -1.73 5.81
N ILE A 65 13.91 -2.55 4.98
CA ILE A 65 13.21 -3.27 3.91
C ILE A 65 12.48 -4.46 4.52
N GLU A 66 11.15 -4.48 4.37
CA GLU A 66 10.29 -5.55 4.86
C GLU A 66 9.40 -6.11 3.75
N GLY A 67 8.87 -7.31 3.97
CA GLY A 67 7.79 -7.83 3.13
C GLY A 67 6.50 -7.06 3.38
N ILE A 68 5.64 -6.99 2.37
CA ILE A 68 4.38 -6.26 2.45
C ILE A 68 3.24 -7.11 1.88
N THR A 69 2.08 -7.04 2.50
CA THR A 69 0.84 -7.55 1.90
C THR A 69 -0.03 -6.37 1.51
N ILE A 70 -0.54 -6.40 0.31
CA ILE A 70 -1.46 -5.39 -0.21
C ILE A 70 -2.77 -6.02 -0.64
N VAL A 71 -3.84 -5.25 -0.54
CA VAL A 71 -5.16 -5.53 -1.12
C VAL A 71 -5.46 -4.45 -2.14
N TRP A 72 -6.19 -4.78 -3.20
CA TRP A 72 -6.66 -3.78 -4.16
C TRP A 72 -8.16 -3.86 -4.32
N ILE A 73 -8.77 -2.70 -4.52
CA ILE A 73 -10.20 -2.47 -4.54
C ILE A 73 -10.52 -1.71 -5.82
N PRO A 74 -11.44 -2.18 -6.67
CA PRO A 74 -11.95 -1.39 -7.77
C PRO A 74 -12.50 -0.04 -7.31
N VAL A 75 -12.11 1.05 -7.99
CA VAL A 75 -12.53 2.42 -7.63
C VAL A 75 -14.05 2.51 -7.58
N GLU A 76 -14.75 1.90 -8.54
CA GLU A 76 -16.20 1.91 -8.61
C GLU A 76 -16.90 1.30 -7.39
N LYS A 77 -16.27 0.34 -6.69
CA LYS A 77 -16.84 -0.21 -5.46
C LYS A 77 -16.86 0.82 -4.32
N ILE A 78 -15.86 1.69 -4.27
CA ILE A 78 -15.75 2.77 -3.29
C ILE A 78 -16.75 3.88 -3.61
N GLU A 79 -16.80 4.30 -4.88
CA GLU A 79 -17.71 5.35 -5.35
C GLU A 79 -19.19 4.94 -5.21
N ALA A 80 -19.52 3.68 -5.49
CA ALA A 80 -20.87 3.13 -5.30
C ALA A 80 -21.35 3.20 -3.83
N LYS A 81 -20.43 3.34 -2.88
CA LYS A 81 -20.74 3.54 -1.45
C LYS A 81 -20.69 5.01 -1.02
N SER A 82 -20.59 5.93 -1.99
CA SER A 82 -20.48 7.38 -1.77
C SER A 82 -19.29 7.78 -0.86
N ILE A 83 -18.21 7.02 -0.92
CA ILE A 83 -16.95 7.36 -0.26
C ILE A 83 -16.13 8.21 -1.22
N LEU A 84 -15.74 9.40 -0.79
CA LEU A 84 -15.02 10.35 -1.63
C LEU A 84 -13.57 9.92 -1.83
N VAL A 85 -13.11 9.95 -3.08
CA VAL A 85 -11.72 9.72 -3.47
C VAL A 85 -11.11 11.05 -3.89
N LYS A 86 -10.14 11.56 -3.12
CA LYS A 86 -9.47 12.84 -3.37
C LYS A 86 -8.01 12.65 -3.77
N SER A 87 -7.48 13.60 -4.56
CA SER A 87 -6.09 13.60 -5.06
C SER A 87 -5.29 14.80 -4.56
N ASP A 88 -5.71 15.41 -3.46
CA ASP A 88 -5.27 16.74 -3.03
C ASP A 88 -3.86 16.75 -2.40
N CYS A 89 -3.37 15.60 -1.95
CA CYS A 89 -2.09 15.49 -1.24
C CYS A 89 -1.13 14.54 -1.95
N PRO A 90 0.13 14.94 -2.14
CA PRO A 90 1.16 14.01 -2.60
C PRO A 90 1.39 12.91 -1.56
N GLY A 91 1.64 11.68 -2.04
CA GLY A 91 1.89 10.55 -1.15
C GLY A 91 3.25 10.61 -0.46
N ASP A 92 3.30 10.12 0.78
CA ASP A 92 4.57 9.94 1.49
C ASP A 92 5.26 8.67 1.00
N THR A 93 6.03 8.81 -0.07
CA THR A 93 6.93 7.78 -0.60
C THR A 93 8.27 8.39 -1.00
N ILE A 94 9.32 7.59 -0.88
CA ILE A 94 10.66 7.97 -1.37
C ILE A 94 10.80 7.81 -2.90
N VAL A 95 9.81 7.21 -3.57
CA VAL A 95 9.81 6.97 -5.02
C VAL A 95 9.14 8.16 -5.70
N SER A 96 9.95 9.07 -6.25
CA SER A 96 9.53 10.42 -6.65
C SER A 96 8.41 10.46 -7.67
N ASP A 97 8.43 9.59 -8.66
CA ASP A 97 7.45 9.53 -9.75
C ASP A 97 6.11 8.90 -9.32
N LEU A 98 6.05 8.28 -8.13
CA LEU A 98 4.82 7.68 -7.61
C LEU A 98 4.05 8.58 -6.65
N THR A 99 4.59 9.71 -6.22
CA THR A 99 3.92 10.61 -5.26
C THR A 99 2.54 11.08 -5.73
N GLY A 100 2.36 11.27 -7.05
CA GLY A 100 1.11 11.71 -7.66
C GLY A 100 0.03 10.63 -7.79
N THR A 101 0.36 9.36 -7.53
CA THR A 101 -0.62 8.25 -7.57
C THR A 101 -1.37 8.07 -6.25
N HIS A 102 -0.97 8.80 -5.21
CA HIS A 102 -1.65 8.80 -3.91
C HIS A 102 -3.08 9.34 -4.03
N ARG A 103 -3.99 8.75 -3.25
CA ARG A 103 -5.37 9.20 -3.07
C ARG A 103 -5.74 9.09 -1.61
N ASP A 104 -6.66 9.94 -1.20
CA ASP A 104 -7.30 9.88 0.11
C ASP A 104 -8.76 9.51 -0.03
N LEU A 105 -9.17 8.44 0.66
CA LEU A 105 -10.58 8.22 0.94
C LEU A 105 -10.96 9.18 2.06
N SER A 106 -11.79 10.17 1.76
CA SER A 106 -12.04 11.32 2.64
C SER A 106 -13.42 11.28 3.28
N GLU A 107 -13.60 12.07 4.35
CA GLU A 107 -14.85 12.18 5.09
C GLU A 107 -15.31 10.84 5.68
N ILE A 108 -14.34 10.02 6.08
CA ILE A 108 -14.59 8.70 6.64
C ILE A 108 -15.26 8.84 8.02
N THR A 109 -16.49 8.36 8.09
CA THR A 109 -17.25 8.19 9.34
C THR A 109 -17.11 6.78 9.88
N PHE A 110 -17.59 6.52 11.09
CA PHE A 110 -17.65 5.16 11.63
C PHE A 110 -18.43 4.20 10.72
N LYS A 111 -19.53 4.69 10.12
CA LYS A 111 -20.33 3.89 9.16
C LYS A 111 -19.54 3.55 7.91
N SER A 112 -18.86 4.51 7.30
CA SER A 112 -18.05 4.26 6.08
C SER A 112 -16.83 3.41 6.37
N LEU A 113 -16.27 3.49 7.59
CA LEU A 113 -15.19 2.60 8.02
C LEU A 113 -15.65 1.13 8.07
N GLY A 114 -16.86 0.87 8.58
CA GLY A 114 -17.48 -0.46 8.54
C GLY A 114 -17.68 -0.96 7.11
N ILE A 115 -18.19 -0.11 6.22
CA ILE A 115 -18.35 -0.43 4.79
C ILE A 115 -17.00 -0.76 4.14
N LEU A 116 -15.94 0.00 4.45
CA LEU A 116 -14.58 -0.29 3.95
C LEU A 116 -14.07 -1.64 4.45
N ALA A 117 -14.33 -1.99 5.72
CA ALA A 117 -13.97 -3.29 6.25
C ALA A 117 -14.68 -4.44 5.52
N GLU A 118 -15.97 -4.30 5.23
CA GLU A 118 -16.74 -5.27 4.44
C GLU A 118 -16.19 -5.42 3.02
N ILE A 119 -15.88 -4.31 2.34
CA ILE A 119 -15.28 -4.32 1.01
C ILE A 119 -13.93 -5.06 1.05
N ILE A 120 -13.05 -4.73 2.00
CA ILE A 120 -11.74 -5.38 2.12
C ILE A 120 -11.88 -6.87 2.40
N MET A 121 -12.81 -7.30 3.25
CA MET A 121 -13.09 -8.71 3.46
C MET A 121 -13.54 -9.40 2.16
N ASP A 122 -14.43 -8.78 1.40
CA ASP A 122 -14.86 -9.33 0.10
C ASP A 122 -13.69 -9.47 -0.87
N GLU A 123 -12.85 -8.43 -1.00
CA GLU A 123 -11.66 -8.47 -1.86
C GLU A 123 -10.67 -9.55 -1.42
N LEU A 124 -10.43 -9.70 -0.14
CA LEU A 124 -9.50 -10.69 0.40
C LEU A 124 -9.97 -12.13 0.24
N ILE A 125 -11.26 -12.37 0.47
CA ILE A 125 -11.78 -13.72 0.69
C ILE A 125 -12.46 -14.25 -0.57
N ARG A 126 -13.34 -13.48 -1.21
CA ARG A 126 -14.09 -13.90 -2.40
C ARG A 126 -13.32 -13.63 -3.69
N GLN A 127 -12.83 -12.40 -3.85
CA GLN A 127 -12.17 -11.98 -5.09
C GLN A 127 -10.70 -12.43 -5.15
N LYS A 128 -10.07 -12.68 -3.99
CA LYS A 128 -8.64 -12.97 -3.88
C LYS A 128 -7.74 -11.83 -4.42
N HIS A 129 -8.25 -10.61 -4.36
CA HIS A 129 -7.57 -9.39 -4.80
C HIS A 129 -6.55 -8.91 -3.77
N TYR A 130 -5.59 -9.75 -3.44
CA TYR A 130 -4.46 -9.41 -2.59
C TYR A 130 -3.21 -10.15 -3.01
N LYS A 131 -2.05 -9.59 -2.66
CA LYS A 131 -0.75 -10.22 -2.88
C LYS A 131 0.19 -9.94 -1.73
N ARG A 132 0.92 -10.98 -1.32
CA ARG A 132 2.03 -10.88 -0.39
C ARG A 132 3.33 -10.81 -1.18
N PHE A 133 4.08 -9.73 -1.00
CA PHE A 133 5.44 -9.59 -1.50
C PHE A 133 6.42 -9.93 -0.39
N LYS A 134 7.32 -10.85 -0.67
CA LYS A 134 8.40 -11.20 0.27
C LYS A 134 9.42 -10.06 0.35
N ARG A 135 10.18 -10.00 1.45
CA ARG A 135 11.24 -9.01 1.64
C ARG A 135 12.21 -8.94 0.44
N ILE A 136 12.54 -10.09 -0.16
CA ILE A 136 13.43 -10.14 -1.31
C ILE A 136 12.82 -9.44 -2.54
N GLU A 137 11.53 -9.62 -2.81
CA GLU A 137 10.84 -8.97 -3.93
C GLU A 137 10.78 -7.45 -3.74
N VAL A 138 10.48 -6.99 -2.51
CA VAL A 138 10.50 -5.57 -2.17
C VAL A 138 11.90 -4.99 -2.32
N ARG A 139 12.93 -5.69 -1.80
CA ARG A 139 14.33 -5.29 -1.92
C ARG A 139 14.74 -5.13 -3.39
N ASP A 140 14.43 -6.12 -4.21
CA ASP A 140 14.84 -6.12 -5.61
C ASP A 140 14.13 -5.00 -6.40
N ALA A 141 12.86 -4.70 -6.07
CA ALA A 141 12.15 -3.55 -6.62
C ALA A 141 12.76 -2.21 -6.19
N LEU A 142 13.15 -2.06 -4.92
CA LEU A 142 13.82 -0.86 -4.41
C LEU A 142 15.22 -0.67 -5.03
N VAL A 143 16.00 -1.75 -5.18
CA VAL A 143 17.31 -1.71 -5.85
C VAL A 143 17.15 -1.27 -7.31
N LYS A 144 16.17 -1.82 -8.02
CA LYS A 144 15.87 -1.39 -9.39
C LYS A 144 15.50 0.10 -9.44
N ALA A 145 14.58 0.54 -8.58
CA ALA A 145 14.17 1.94 -8.53
C ALA A 145 15.35 2.88 -8.17
N TYR A 146 16.27 2.44 -7.32
CA TYR A 146 17.48 3.18 -6.99
C TYR A 146 18.41 3.32 -8.19
N ASN A 147 18.68 2.22 -8.90
CA ASN A 147 19.51 2.21 -10.11
C ASN A 147 18.90 3.06 -11.23
N ASP A 148 17.57 3.07 -11.34
CA ASP A 148 16.81 3.89 -12.29
C ASP A 148 16.68 5.37 -11.86
N ARG A 149 17.31 5.78 -10.74
CA ARG A 149 17.28 7.13 -10.15
C ARG A 149 15.88 7.65 -9.80
N ARG A 150 14.98 6.75 -9.45
CA ARG A 150 13.59 7.08 -9.06
C ARG A 150 13.47 7.35 -7.56
N ILE A 151 14.46 6.99 -6.75
CA ILE A 151 14.47 7.18 -5.29
C ILE A 151 15.08 8.54 -4.94
N SER A 152 14.35 9.33 -4.14
CA SER A 152 14.83 10.56 -3.52
C SER A 152 15.61 10.21 -2.25
N GLU A 153 16.96 10.24 -2.33
CA GLU A 153 17.82 9.92 -1.19
C GLU A 153 17.60 10.83 0.02
N GLU A 154 17.27 12.10 -0.21
CA GLU A 154 16.98 13.09 0.82
C GLU A 154 15.71 12.80 1.63
N LYS A 155 14.77 12.03 1.05
CA LYS A 155 13.56 11.56 1.75
C LYS A 155 13.78 10.23 2.47
N CYS A 156 14.89 9.53 2.21
CA CYS A 156 15.17 8.27 2.86
C CYS A 156 15.63 8.47 4.30
N THR A 157 15.23 7.57 5.20
CA THR A 157 15.95 7.46 6.47
C THR A 157 17.38 6.95 6.20
N PRO A 158 18.37 7.36 7.02
CA PRO A 158 19.76 6.90 6.84
C PRO A 158 19.90 5.37 6.82
N LYS A 159 19.13 4.67 7.68
CA LYS A 159 19.14 3.21 7.77
C LYS A 159 18.62 2.55 6.49
N LEU A 160 17.48 3.01 5.98
CA LEU A 160 16.91 2.47 4.74
C LEU A 160 17.84 2.70 3.56
N LEU A 161 18.41 3.91 3.45
CA LEU A 161 19.33 4.26 2.37
C LEU A 161 20.58 3.37 2.39
N GLU A 162 21.14 3.13 3.58
CA GLU A 162 22.28 2.22 3.77
C GLU A 162 21.94 0.78 3.33
N GLU A 163 20.75 0.29 3.73
CA GLU A 163 20.28 -1.06 3.36
C GLU A 163 20.11 -1.19 1.84
N ILE A 164 19.52 -0.18 1.17
CA ILE A 164 19.38 -0.15 -0.28
C ILE A 164 20.78 -0.15 -0.95
N LYS A 165 21.68 0.75 -0.54
CA LYS A 165 23.05 0.83 -1.11
C LYS A 165 23.84 -0.45 -0.93
N LYS A 166 23.70 -1.12 0.23
CA LYS A 166 24.30 -2.43 0.48
C LYS A 166 23.73 -3.50 -0.45
N ALA A 167 22.41 -3.50 -0.68
CA ALA A 167 21.76 -4.45 -1.57
C ALA A 167 22.21 -4.25 -3.03
N VAL A 168 22.37 -3.01 -3.49
CA VAL A 168 22.91 -2.67 -4.82
C VAL A 168 24.31 -3.25 -5.00
N LYS A 169 25.21 -3.04 -4.04
CA LYS A 169 26.58 -3.58 -4.08
C LYS A 169 26.63 -5.10 -4.18
N ASN A 170 25.70 -5.79 -3.49
CA ASN A 170 25.64 -7.25 -3.48
C ASN A 170 25.05 -7.85 -4.77
N GLN A 171 24.36 -7.06 -5.59
CA GLN A 171 23.81 -7.48 -6.89
C GLN A 171 24.78 -7.22 -8.05
N SER A 172 25.79 -6.37 -7.86
CA SER A 172 26.84 -6.18 -8.86
C SER A 172 27.74 -7.42 -8.85
N PRO A 173 27.81 -8.22 -9.93
CA PRO A 173 28.77 -9.32 -9.99
C PRO A 173 30.18 -8.70 -9.89
N HIS A 174 31.05 -9.34 -9.11
CA HIS A 174 32.47 -8.99 -9.08
C HIS A 174 33.00 -9.00 -10.50
N SER A 175 33.37 -7.81 -11.01
CA SER A 175 34.10 -7.61 -12.26
C SER A 175 35.49 -8.17 -12.10
#